data_7df8b129596c5ef8a786850e4968482f
#
_entry.id   7df8b129596c5ef8a786850e4968482f
#
_cell.length_a   1.000
_cell.length_b   1.000
_cell.length_c   1.000
_cell.angle_alpha   90.00
_cell.angle_beta   90.00
_cell.angle_gamma   90.00
#
_symmetry.space_group_name_H-M   'P 1'
#
loop_
_entity.id
_entity.type
_entity.pdbx_description
1 polymer ?
#
loop_
_entity_poly.entity_id
_entity_poly.type
_entity_poly.pdbx_seq_one_letter_code
_entity_poly.pdbx_strand_id
1 'polypeptide(L)'
;MVSIIEDNEKHLFEALSNSSDSAYFFASDMKANVAVWSKPAQKYLGLEKDRIEDIREFWENRVHPDDQETFHVYFDSVLASHGNHHDIEYRILTASGKYEWVHCSSYICYDEKGNPDHAAGFVRPLGYRNKIDPVSNLRTIHEFRDNLKNRLQKNDRGAILMFDLINFKRIINDYSYSFGDRFLYTMGTLLKQSLGKEDSIFRMQGSNFAVVLKSCKKSDIQTAFDAIRQVLSSVTVDNIEINQDFVCAATIFPSDGVDVDRLQQNLYYGVEYAKANNSRELVYYTDDLYLQNIRQAQLREAIKKAFAIISKALSFSSNRSSIRKKKRANPQKRFSASTRRNSAWSAPWTLSRSSKQPKILFP
;
A
#
# COMPACT_ATOMS: atom_id res chain seq x y z
N MET A 1 -37.64 -19.86 6.79
CA MET A 1 -37.06 -18.57 7.20
C MET A 1 -35.79 -18.94 7.95
N VAL A 2 -34.65 -18.92 7.29
CA VAL A 2 -33.37 -19.27 7.92
C VAL A 2 -32.98 -18.08 8.79
N SER A 3 -33.01 -18.24 10.11
CA SER A 3 -32.46 -17.25 11.04
C SER A 3 -30.95 -17.23 10.81
N ILE A 4 -30.41 -16.13 10.31
CA ILE A 4 -28.98 -15.98 10.06
C ILE A 4 -28.18 -16.05 11.37
N ILE A 5 -28.82 -15.72 12.47
CA ILE A 5 -28.25 -15.69 13.81
C ILE A 5 -29.35 -16.16 14.78
N GLU A 6 -29.10 -17.23 15.55
CA GLU A 6 -29.97 -17.64 16.64
C GLU A 6 -29.97 -16.57 17.76
N ASP A 7 -30.97 -16.54 18.64
CA ASP A 7 -31.17 -15.46 19.62
C ASP A 7 -29.92 -15.17 20.49
N ASN A 8 -29.17 -16.19 20.90
CA ASN A 8 -27.95 -16.03 21.68
C ASN A 8 -26.80 -15.40 20.88
N GLU A 9 -26.69 -15.75 19.60
CA GLU A 9 -25.69 -15.20 18.68
C GLU A 9 -26.02 -13.74 18.32
N LYS A 10 -27.31 -13.41 18.24
CA LYS A 10 -27.76 -12.03 18.05
C LYS A 10 -27.36 -11.14 19.21
N HIS A 11 -27.52 -11.58 20.45
CA HIS A 11 -27.08 -10.84 21.64
C HIS A 11 -25.57 -10.66 21.66
N LEU A 12 -24.80 -11.69 21.28
CA LEU A 12 -23.34 -11.60 21.18
C LEU A 12 -22.93 -10.59 20.09
N PHE A 13 -23.56 -10.65 18.92
CA PHE A 13 -23.31 -9.71 17.83
C PHE A 13 -23.65 -8.27 18.23
N GLU A 14 -24.76 -8.05 18.93
CA GLU A 14 -25.13 -6.73 19.46
C GLU A 14 -24.14 -6.24 20.53
N ALA A 15 -23.68 -7.11 21.43
CA ALA A 15 -22.69 -6.77 22.44
C ALA A 15 -21.33 -6.37 21.81
N LEU A 16 -20.84 -7.13 20.86
CA LEU A 16 -19.62 -6.82 20.09
C LEU A 16 -19.78 -5.51 19.33
N SER A 17 -20.92 -5.31 18.68
CA SER A 17 -21.22 -4.12 17.90
C SER A 17 -21.25 -2.84 18.72
N ASN A 18 -21.71 -2.93 19.97
CA ASN A 18 -21.77 -1.80 20.89
C ASN A 18 -20.47 -1.60 21.67
N SER A 19 -19.52 -2.54 21.61
CA SER A 19 -18.22 -2.43 22.30
C SER A 19 -17.20 -1.61 21.53
N SER A 20 -17.49 -1.19 20.30
CA SER A 20 -16.57 -0.45 19.43
C SER A 20 -17.21 0.80 18.85
N ASP A 21 -16.64 1.96 19.15
CA ASP A 21 -17.03 3.26 18.59
C ASP A 21 -16.45 3.49 17.18
N SER A 22 -15.67 2.57 16.66
CA SER A 22 -14.83 2.80 15.48
C SER A 22 -14.82 1.68 14.45
N ALA A 23 -15.53 0.59 14.70
CA ALA A 23 -15.69 -0.52 13.77
C ALA A 23 -17.17 -0.86 13.60
N TYR A 24 -17.59 -1.07 12.38
CA TYR A 24 -18.96 -1.36 11.98
C TYR A 24 -19.05 -2.82 11.58
N PHE A 25 -19.73 -3.61 12.43
CA PHE A 25 -19.76 -5.06 12.28
C PHE A 25 -20.84 -5.53 11.32
N PHE A 26 -20.56 -6.64 10.64
CA PHE A 26 -21.51 -7.37 9.80
C PHE A 26 -21.33 -8.88 9.96
N ALA A 27 -22.39 -9.60 9.70
CA ALA A 27 -22.41 -11.05 9.53
C ALA A 27 -23.21 -11.40 8.28
N SER A 28 -22.75 -12.37 7.50
CA SER A 28 -23.38 -12.75 6.23
C SER A 28 -23.54 -14.26 6.10
N ASP A 29 -24.68 -14.66 5.55
CA ASP A 29 -24.92 -15.99 5.00
C ASP A 29 -24.59 -15.90 3.50
N MET A 30 -23.48 -16.52 3.11
CA MET A 30 -22.98 -16.43 1.73
C MET A 30 -23.77 -17.31 0.76
N LYS A 31 -24.45 -18.37 1.28
CA LYS A 31 -25.33 -19.22 0.47
C LYS A 31 -26.66 -18.54 0.18
N ALA A 32 -27.22 -17.88 1.19
CA ALA A 32 -28.45 -17.12 1.04
C ALA A 32 -28.22 -15.74 0.40
N ASN A 33 -26.95 -15.31 0.24
CA ASN A 33 -26.55 -14.00 -0.26
C ASN A 33 -27.13 -12.83 0.55
N VAL A 34 -27.10 -12.95 1.88
CA VAL A 34 -27.70 -12.00 2.82
C VAL A 34 -26.70 -11.58 3.87
N ALA A 35 -26.69 -10.30 4.22
CA ALA A 35 -25.89 -9.76 5.33
C ALA A 35 -26.72 -8.99 6.35
N VAL A 36 -26.34 -9.09 7.62
CA VAL A 36 -26.89 -8.28 8.74
C VAL A 36 -25.82 -7.32 9.21
N TRP A 37 -26.22 -6.07 9.42
CA TRP A 37 -25.32 -4.99 9.82
C TRP A 37 -25.67 -4.45 11.20
N SER A 38 -24.66 -4.12 11.98
CA SER A 38 -24.83 -3.46 13.29
C SER A 38 -25.52 -2.10 13.15
N LYS A 39 -26.23 -1.66 14.20
CA LYS A 39 -26.88 -0.35 14.22
C LYS A 39 -25.96 0.83 13.91
N PRO A 40 -24.72 0.89 14.45
CA PRO A 40 -23.76 1.92 14.04
C PRO A 40 -23.41 1.85 12.53
N ALA A 41 -23.29 0.64 11.97
CA ALA A 41 -23.05 0.45 10.54
C ALA A 41 -24.19 0.97 9.67
N GLN A 42 -25.44 0.70 10.08
CA GLN A 42 -26.63 1.20 9.37
C GLN A 42 -26.61 2.73 9.28
N LYS A 43 -26.32 3.40 10.39
CA LYS A 43 -26.23 4.86 10.43
C LYS A 43 -25.08 5.38 9.53
N TYR A 44 -23.92 4.74 9.59
CA TYR A 44 -22.74 5.14 8.81
C TYR A 44 -22.95 4.96 7.30
N LEU A 45 -23.56 3.85 6.91
CA LEU A 45 -23.83 3.52 5.52
C LEU A 45 -25.17 4.07 5.00
N GLY A 46 -26.03 4.61 5.87
CA GLY A 46 -27.35 5.11 5.48
C GLY A 46 -28.30 3.99 5.06
N LEU A 47 -28.27 2.85 5.79
CA LEU A 47 -29.14 1.72 5.51
C LEU A 47 -30.50 1.88 6.18
N GLU A 48 -31.58 1.65 5.44
CA GLU A 48 -32.95 1.69 5.97
C GLU A 48 -33.26 0.49 6.87
N LYS A 49 -32.60 -0.65 6.60
CA LYS A 49 -32.77 -1.92 7.32
C LYS A 49 -31.43 -2.46 7.76
N ASP A 50 -31.43 -3.29 8.82
CA ASP A 50 -30.26 -4.01 9.30
C ASP A 50 -29.84 -5.16 8.37
N ARG A 51 -30.75 -5.65 7.54
CA ARG A 51 -30.60 -6.78 6.63
C ARG A 51 -30.51 -6.29 5.20
N ILE A 52 -29.47 -6.74 4.50
CA ILE A 52 -29.23 -6.54 3.07
C ILE A 52 -29.44 -7.85 2.36
N GLU A 53 -30.28 -7.85 1.35
CA GLU A 53 -30.44 -8.93 0.39
C GLU A 53 -29.62 -8.57 -0.85
N ASP A 54 -28.90 -9.54 -1.41
CA ASP A 54 -27.90 -9.36 -2.47
C ASP A 54 -26.68 -8.55 -2.04
N ILE A 55 -25.77 -9.24 -1.35
CA ILE A 55 -24.50 -8.67 -0.86
C ILE A 55 -23.64 -8.16 -2.02
N ARG A 56 -23.66 -8.87 -3.17
CA ARG A 56 -22.84 -8.50 -4.32
C ARG A 56 -23.29 -7.17 -4.90
N GLU A 57 -24.58 -7.03 -5.19
CA GLU A 57 -25.16 -5.80 -5.70
C GLU A 57 -24.96 -4.63 -4.72
N PHE A 58 -25.08 -4.90 -3.42
CA PHE A 58 -24.82 -3.91 -2.38
C PHE A 58 -23.41 -3.31 -2.48
N TRP A 59 -22.37 -4.14 -2.63
CA TRP A 59 -20.99 -3.66 -2.75
C TRP A 59 -20.74 -3.01 -4.10
N GLU A 60 -21.25 -3.56 -5.20
CA GLU A 60 -21.14 -2.96 -6.54
C GLU A 60 -21.66 -1.52 -6.57
N ASN A 61 -22.75 -1.25 -5.86
CA ASN A 61 -23.36 0.08 -5.81
C ASN A 61 -22.66 1.04 -4.83
N ARG A 62 -21.80 0.57 -3.95
CA ARG A 62 -21.22 1.37 -2.88
C ARG A 62 -19.71 1.53 -2.95
N VAL A 63 -18.98 0.59 -3.53
CA VAL A 63 -17.54 0.72 -3.76
C VAL A 63 -17.30 1.80 -4.82
N HIS A 64 -16.28 2.63 -4.61
CA HIS A 64 -15.93 3.67 -5.57
C HIS A 64 -15.62 3.05 -6.95
N PRO A 65 -16.09 3.65 -8.07
CA PRO A 65 -15.89 3.08 -9.40
C PRO A 65 -14.44 2.70 -9.73
N ASP A 66 -13.46 3.52 -9.34
CA ASP A 66 -12.04 3.23 -9.58
C ASP A 66 -11.51 2.03 -8.76
N ASP A 67 -12.19 1.66 -7.67
CA ASP A 67 -11.75 0.60 -6.77
C ASP A 67 -12.48 -0.72 -7.04
N GLN A 68 -13.57 -0.71 -7.83
CA GLN A 68 -14.42 -1.88 -8.09
C GLN A 68 -13.65 -3.06 -8.67
N GLU A 69 -12.84 -2.83 -9.71
CA GLU A 69 -12.06 -3.89 -10.35
C GLU A 69 -11.10 -4.55 -9.36
N THR A 70 -10.37 -3.73 -8.60
CA THR A 70 -9.42 -4.23 -7.57
C THR A 70 -10.15 -4.99 -6.47
N PHE A 71 -11.30 -4.49 -6.03
CA PHE A 71 -12.13 -5.13 -5.01
C PHE A 71 -12.62 -6.51 -5.46
N HIS A 72 -13.17 -6.64 -6.68
CA HIS A 72 -13.66 -7.90 -7.21
C HIS A 72 -12.55 -8.92 -7.43
N VAL A 73 -11.46 -8.52 -8.08
CA VAL A 73 -10.30 -9.39 -8.32
C VAL A 73 -9.74 -9.94 -7.01
N TYR A 74 -9.62 -9.08 -5.99
CA TYR A 74 -9.14 -9.50 -4.68
C TYR A 74 -10.10 -10.49 -4.01
N PHE A 75 -11.40 -10.17 -3.95
CA PHE A 75 -12.41 -11.01 -3.32
C PHE A 75 -12.50 -12.38 -3.99
N ASP A 76 -12.57 -12.42 -5.33
CA ASP A 76 -12.58 -13.66 -6.09
C ASP A 76 -11.31 -14.48 -5.87
N SER A 77 -10.15 -13.85 -5.71
CA SER A 77 -8.88 -14.54 -5.41
C SER A 77 -8.89 -15.21 -4.04
N VAL A 78 -9.48 -14.56 -3.02
CA VAL A 78 -9.64 -15.13 -1.67
C VAL A 78 -10.54 -16.36 -1.72
N LEU A 79 -11.68 -16.28 -2.40
CA LEU A 79 -12.59 -17.42 -2.55
C LEU A 79 -11.95 -18.57 -3.35
N ALA A 80 -11.29 -18.28 -4.46
CA ALA A 80 -10.64 -19.28 -5.31
C ALA A 80 -9.50 -20.01 -4.59
N SER A 81 -8.81 -19.34 -3.68
CA SER A 81 -7.74 -19.96 -2.86
C SER A 81 -8.25 -20.67 -1.60
N HIS A 82 -9.56 -20.69 -1.34
CA HIS A 82 -10.18 -21.11 -0.07
C HIS A 82 -9.57 -20.37 1.13
N GLY A 83 -9.24 -19.09 0.93
CA GLY A 83 -8.71 -18.21 1.98
C GLY A 83 -9.80 -17.89 3.00
N ASN A 84 -9.49 -18.06 4.29
CA ASN A 84 -10.41 -17.74 5.38
C ASN A 84 -10.43 -16.25 5.73
N HIS A 85 -9.45 -15.48 5.27
CA HIS A 85 -9.28 -14.08 5.68
C HIS A 85 -9.41 -13.15 4.48
N HIS A 86 -10.34 -12.19 4.62
CA HIS A 86 -10.51 -11.07 3.70
C HIS A 86 -10.05 -9.81 4.42
N ASP A 87 -9.08 -9.10 3.85
CA ASP A 87 -8.47 -7.91 4.44
C ASP A 87 -8.08 -6.94 3.32
N ILE A 88 -8.85 -5.86 3.15
CA ILE A 88 -8.66 -4.91 2.05
C ILE A 88 -9.08 -3.50 2.45
N GLU A 89 -8.43 -2.51 1.85
CA GLU A 89 -8.81 -1.09 1.94
C GLU A 89 -9.39 -0.61 0.60
N TYR A 90 -10.52 0.09 0.65
CA TYR A 90 -11.19 0.67 -0.51
C TYR A 90 -12.07 1.85 -0.09
N ARG A 91 -12.56 2.61 -1.08
CA ARG A 91 -13.50 3.71 -0.85
C ARG A 91 -14.93 3.22 -0.92
N ILE A 92 -15.74 3.56 0.10
CA ILE A 92 -17.16 3.23 0.17
C ILE A 92 -18.03 4.48 0.27
N LEU A 93 -19.18 4.47 -0.40
CA LEU A 93 -20.17 5.53 -0.31
C LEU A 93 -20.89 5.47 1.03
N THR A 94 -20.79 6.55 1.82
CA THR A 94 -21.41 6.68 3.15
C THR A 94 -22.76 7.38 3.10
N ALA A 95 -23.47 7.41 4.22
CA ALA A 95 -24.73 8.14 4.41
C ALA A 95 -24.63 9.64 4.07
N SER A 96 -23.43 10.21 4.17
CA SER A 96 -23.17 11.61 3.84
C SER A 96 -23.15 11.90 2.34
N GLY A 97 -23.28 10.89 1.49
CA GLY A 97 -23.14 10.99 0.04
C GLY A 97 -21.69 11.16 -0.43
N LYS A 98 -20.71 10.91 0.44
CA LYS A 98 -19.28 11.00 0.12
C LYS A 98 -18.64 9.62 0.15
N TYR A 99 -17.64 9.44 -0.68
CA TYR A 99 -16.76 8.28 -0.60
C TYR A 99 -15.73 8.47 0.51
N GLU A 100 -15.63 7.50 1.40
CA GLU A 100 -14.66 7.47 2.51
C GLU A 100 -13.81 6.21 2.42
N TRP A 101 -12.52 6.34 2.72
CA TRP A 101 -11.64 5.18 2.83
C TRP A 101 -12.00 4.34 4.06
N VAL A 102 -12.14 3.06 3.83
CA VAL A 102 -12.42 2.08 4.88
C VAL A 102 -11.46 0.89 4.78
N HIS A 103 -11.18 0.30 5.92
CA HIS A 103 -10.56 -1.00 6.05
C HIS A 103 -11.65 -2.02 6.33
N CYS A 104 -11.81 -3.00 5.47
CA CYS A 104 -12.72 -4.12 5.64
C CYS A 104 -11.92 -5.38 5.98
N SER A 105 -12.21 -6.00 7.11
CA SER A 105 -11.60 -7.25 7.52
C SER A 105 -12.69 -8.23 7.92
N SER A 106 -12.64 -9.46 7.38
CA SER A 106 -13.61 -10.51 7.68
C SER A 106 -12.99 -11.89 7.67
N TYR A 107 -13.65 -12.82 8.37
CA TYR A 107 -13.33 -14.23 8.35
C TYR A 107 -14.43 -14.99 7.62
N ILE A 108 -14.03 -15.85 6.68
CA ILE A 108 -14.93 -16.66 5.84
C ILE A 108 -14.88 -18.11 6.34
N CYS A 109 -16.05 -18.66 6.65
CA CYS A 109 -16.24 -20.06 6.97
C CYS A 109 -16.69 -20.83 5.74
N TYR A 110 -16.22 -22.05 5.59
CA TYR A 110 -16.57 -22.95 4.50
C TYR A 110 -17.33 -24.17 5.03
N ASP A 111 -18.27 -24.69 4.25
CA ASP A 111 -18.96 -25.91 4.57
C ASP A 111 -18.05 -27.16 4.33
N GLU A 112 -18.56 -28.35 4.70
CA GLU A 112 -17.85 -29.63 4.52
C GLU A 112 -17.46 -29.92 3.06
N LYS A 113 -18.11 -29.29 2.10
CA LYS A 113 -17.84 -29.41 0.65
C LYS A 113 -16.86 -28.38 0.13
N GLY A 114 -16.42 -27.46 0.99
CA GLY A 114 -15.51 -26.37 0.62
C GLY A 114 -16.19 -25.17 -0.05
N ASN A 115 -17.52 -25.06 0.04
CA ASN A 115 -18.22 -23.87 -0.46
C ASN A 115 -18.26 -22.79 0.63
N PRO A 116 -18.15 -21.51 0.29
CA PRO A 116 -18.35 -20.41 1.24
C PRO A 116 -19.72 -20.51 1.90
N ASP A 117 -19.74 -20.50 3.23
CA ASP A 117 -20.94 -20.70 4.02
C ASP A 117 -21.38 -19.42 4.73
N HIS A 118 -20.54 -18.95 5.65
CA HIS A 118 -20.77 -17.73 6.40
C HIS A 118 -19.53 -16.84 6.39
N ALA A 119 -19.72 -15.53 6.56
CA ALA A 119 -18.64 -14.63 6.83
C ALA A 119 -19.06 -13.62 7.92
N ALA A 120 -18.12 -13.24 8.77
CA ALA A 120 -18.33 -12.17 9.74
C ALA A 120 -17.09 -11.27 9.80
N GLY A 121 -17.32 -9.98 10.01
CA GLY A 121 -16.24 -9.03 10.01
C GLY A 121 -16.67 -7.63 10.39
N PHE A 122 -15.81 -6.69 10.07
CA PHE A 122 -16.06 -5.28 10.31
C PHE A 122 -15.55 -4.41 9.18
N VAL A 123 -16.19 -3.27 9.04
CA VAL A 123 -15.72 -2.14 8.23
C VAL A 123 -15.33 -1.02 9.18
N ARG A 124 -14.12 -0.48 9.05
CA ARG A 124 -13.61 0.61 9.87
C ARG A 124 -13.21 1.78 9.00
N PRO A 125 -13.81 2.99 9.19
CA PRO A 125 -13.38 4.19 8.49
C PRO A 125 -11.93 4.51 8.80
N LEU A 126 -11.14 4.73 7.77
CA LEU A 126 -9.75 5.16 7.92
C LEU A 126 -9.64 6.67 8.18
N GLY A 127 -10.65 7.45 7.75
CA GLY A 127 -10.63 8.90 7.75
C GLY A 127 -10.71 9.60 9.11
N TYR A 128 -11.31 9.00 10.13
CA TYR A 128 -11.49 9.68 11.43
C TYR A 128 -10.38 9.38 12.46
N ARG A 129 -9.66 8.27 12.33
CA ARG A 129 -8.57 7.92 13.24
C ARG A 129 -7.18 8.32 12.78
N ASN A 130 -6.99 8.60 11.50
CA ASN A 130 -5.67 8.89 10.94
C ASN A 130 -5.44 10.37 10.61
N LYS A 131 -6.00 11.30 11.39
CA LYS A 131 -5.56 12.70 11.32
C LYS A 131 -4.15 12.88 11.81
N ILE A 132 -3.79 12.06 12.79
CA ILE A 132 -2.47 12.07 13.43
C ILE A 132 -1.86 10.68 13.29
N ASP A 133 -0.65 10.63 12.79
CA ASP A 133 0.17 9.43 12.74
C ASP A 133 0.62 9.05 14.17
N PRO A 134 0.30 7.85 14.66
CA PRO A 134 0.57 7.47 16.06
C PRO A 134 2.06 7.35 16.38
N VAL A 135 2.90 7.14 15.36
CA VAL A 135 4.34 6.97 15.54
C VAL A 135 5.05 8.32 15.65
N SER A 136 4.80 9.22 14.71
CA SER A 136 5.48 10.54 14.68
C SER A 136 4.70 11.65 15.38
N ASN A 137 3.46 11.40 15.77
CA ASN A 137 2.52 12.41 16.28
C ASN A 137 2.32 13.61 15.32
N LEU A 138 2.56 13.41 14.03
CA LEU A 138 2.34 14.40 12.97
C LEU A 138 1.00 14.15 12.28
N ARG A 139 0.48 15.16 11.57
CA ARG A 139 -0.68 14.96 10.69
C ARG A 139 -0.33 13.99 9.57
N THR A 140 -1.32 13.21 9.11
CA THR A 140 -1.13 12.21 8.06
C THR A 140 -1.16 12.81 6.65
N ILE A 141 -0.83 11.98 5.65
CA ILE A 141 -0.96 12.31 4.23
C ILE A 141 -2.40 12.71 3.85
N HIS A 142 -3.42 12.14 4.50
CA HIS A 142 -4.82 12.52 4.25
C HIS A 142 -5.07 13.98 4.67
N GLU A 143 -4.60 14.35 5.86
CA GLU A 143 -4.67 15.74 6.34
C GLU A 143 -3.84 16.69 5.47
N PHE A 144 -2.71 16.24 4.91
CA PHE A 144 -1.94 17.02 3.94
C PHE A 144 -2.77 17.32 2.68
N ARG A 145 -3.40 16.29 2.11
CA ARG A 145 -4.23 16.45 0.89
C ARG A 145 -5.43 17.36 1.15
N ASP A 146 -6.12 17.20 2.26
CA ASP A 146 -7.25 18.04 2.64
C ASP A 146 -6.83 19.48 2.93
N ASN A 147 -5.72 19.70 3.64
CA ASN A 147 -5.15 21.02 3.89
C ASN A 147 -4.83 21.74 2.57
N LEU A 148 -4.11 21.08 1.68
CA LEU A 148 -3.70 21.64 0.40
C LEU A 148 -4.89 21.91 -0.51
N LYS A 149 -5.86 20.97 -0.59
CA LYS A 149 -7.10 21.16 -1.34
C LYS A 149 -7.88 22.39 -0.87
N ASN A 150 -8.04 22.55 0.44
CA ASN A 150 -8.74 23.71 1.01
C ASN A 150 -8.02 25.02 0.71
N ARG A 151 -6.70 25.05 0.72
CA ARG A 151 -5.91 26.23 0.39
C ARG A 151 -6.00 26.60 -1.10
N LEU A 152 -5.90 25.61 -1.98
CA LEU A 152 -6.05 25.81 -3.42
C LEU A 152 -7.46 26.31 -3.79
N GLN A 153 -8.52 25.80 -3.15
CA GLN A 153 -9.88 26.27 -3.33
C GLN A 153 -10.07 27.74 -2.90
N LYS A 154 -9.31 28.20 -1.89
CA LYS A 154 -9.32 29.59 -1.43
C LYS A 154 -8.41 30.52 -2.24
N ASN A 155 -7.75 29.98 -3.29
CA ASN A 155 -6.72 30.67 -4.07
C ASN A 155 -5.55 31.18 -3.20
N ASP A 156 -5.24 30.49 -2.10
CA ASP A 156 -4.09 30.81 -1.27
C ASP A 156 -2.78 30.57 -2.04
N ARG A 157 -1.75 31.30 -1.62
CA ARG A 157 -0.36 31.10 -2.07
C ARG A 157 0.45 30.49 -0.95
N GLY A 158 1.46 29.72 -1.31
CA GLY A 158 2.36 29.13 -0.33
C GLY A 158 3.39 28.24 -0.97
N ALA A 159 4.14 27.54 -0.13
CA ALA A 159 5.11 26.56 -0.59
C ALA A 159 4.94 25.25 0.17
N ILE A 160 5.45 24.18 -0.42
CA ILE A 160 5.49 22.87 0.20
C ILE A 160 6.94 22.40 0.13
N LEU A 161 7.49 21.99 1.27
CA LEU A 161 8.73 21.23 1.33
C LEU A 161 8.39 19.77 1.56
N MET A 162 9.01 18.87 0.81
CA MET A 162 8.99 17.45 1.09
C MET A 162 10.40 16.97 1.35
N PHE A 163 10.61 16.27 2.45
CA PHE A 163 11.92 15.71 2.80
C PHE A 163 11.82 14.21 3.10
N ASP A 164 12.89 13.48 2.80
CA ASP A 164 13.03 12.06 3.04
C ASP A 164 14.31 11.76 3.82
N LEU A 165 14.16 10.98 4.90
CA LEU A 165 15.28 10.59 5.75
C LEU A 165 16.13 9.54 5.03
N ILE A 166 17.41 9.86 4.79
CA ILE A 166 18.32 8.95 4.10
C ILE A 166 18.74 7.83 5.05
N ASN A 167 18.62 6.59 4.55
CA ASN A 167 19.06 5.39 5.29
C ASN A 167 18.41 5.23 6.68
N PHE A 168 17.18 5.72 6.89
CA PHE A 168 16.48 5.59 8.18
C PHE A 168 16.39 4.11 8.65
N LYS A 169 16.34 3.14 7.72
CA LYS A 169 16.43 1.71 8.06
C LYS A 169 17.68 1.34 8.86
N ARG A 170 18.77 2.11 8.74
CA ARG A 170 19.98 1.88 9.52
C ARG A 170 19.72 2.11 11.01
N ILE A 171 18.98 3.16 11.38
CA ILE A 171 18.61 3.40 12.79
C ILE A 171 17.82 2.21 13.34
N ILE A 172 16.87 1.67 12.55
CA ILE A 172 16.09 0.51 12.95
C ILE A 172 16.98 -0.73 13.14
N ASN A 173 17.93 -0.95 12.23
CA ASN A 173 18.83 -2.10 12.27
C ASN A 173 19.86 -2.00 13.42
N ASP A 174 20.40 -0.79 13.65
CA ASP A 174 21.47 -0.57 14.65
C ASP A 174 20.89 -0.57 16.09
N TYR A 175 19.62 -0.14 16.27
CA TYR A 175 19.02 -0.03 17.59
C TYR A 175 17.80 -0.96 17.77
N SER A 176 16.66 -0.62 17.18
CA SER A 176 15.43 -1.46 17.10
C SER A 176 14.30 -0.71 16.39
N TYR A 177 13.21 -1.40 16.07
CA TYR A 177 11.96 -0.76 15.58
C TYR A 177 11.41 0.25 16.59
N SER A 178 11.33 -0.12 17.88
CA SER A 178 10.80 0.76 18.91
C SER A 178 11.68 2.01 19.15
N PHE A 179 12.98 1.92 18.95
CA PHE A 179 13.85 3.09 18.97
C PHE A 179 13.60 4.00 17.76
N GLY A 180 13.45 3.43 16.57
CA GLY A 180 13.07 4.16 15.36
C GLY A 180 11.74 4.92 15.51
N ASP A 181 10.76 4.32 16.16
CA ASP A 181 9.46 4.95 16.45
C ASP A 181 9.62 6.13 17.41
N ARG A 182 10.41 5.97 18.49
CA ARG A 182 10.70 7.08 19.41
C ARG A 182 11.51 8.21 18.74
N PHE A 183 12.43 7.86 17.85
CA PHE A 183 13.13 8.85 17.03
C PHE A 183 12.15 9.69 16.20
N LEU A 184 11.23 9.04 15.47
CA LEU A 184 10.23 9.74 14.66
C LEU A 184 9.28 10.60 15.50
N TYR A 185 8.90 10.14 16.68
CA TYR A 185 8.08 10.91 17.62
C TYR A 185 8.82 12.17 18.12
N THR A 186 10.06 12.01 18.58
CA THR A 186 10.90 13.10 19.07
C THR A 186 11.17 14.12 17.97
N MET A 187 11.60 13.66 16.80
CA MET A 187 11.80 14.49 15.61
C MET A 187 10.52 15.28 15.26
N GLY A 188 9.36 14.60 15.20
CA GLY A 188 8.08 15.25 14.91
C GLY A 188 7.73 16.35 15.91
N THR A 189 8.03 16.12 17.18
CA THR A 189 7.81 17.11 18.26
C THR A 189 8.74 18.32 18.10
N LEU A 190 10.02 18.09 17.86
CA LEU A 190 11.01 19.16 17.66
C LEU A 190 10.69 20.00 16.41
N LEU A 191 10.29 19.35 15.32
CA LEU A 191 9.89 20.06 14.10
C LEU A 191 8.67 20.94 14.31
N LYS A 192 7.66 20.49 15.06
CA LYS A 192 6.49 21.32 15.42
C LYS A 192 6.87 22.57 16.20
N GLN A 193 7.91 22.49 17.03
CA GLN A 193 8.39 23.60 17.84
C GLN A 193 9.27 24.59 17.03
N SER A 194 9.99 24.09 16.01
CA SER A 194 10.96 24.87 15.23
C SER A 194 10.34 25.56 14.01
N LEU A 195 9.19 25.08 13.53
CA LEU A 195 8.47 25.67 12.39
C LEU A 195 7.52 26.76 12.84
N GLY A 196 7.10 27.61 11.91
CA GLY A 196 6.16 28.69 12.16
C GLY A 196 4.80 28.21 12.67
N LYS A 197 4.12 28.99 13.52
CA LYS A 197 2.81 28.62 14.09
C LYS A 197 1.72 28.37 13.05
N GLU A 198 1.85 28.99 11.88
CA GLU A 198 0.89 28.86 10.76
C GLU A 198 1.29 27.77 9.77
N ASP A 199 2.49 27.19 9.92
CA ASP A 199 2.97 26.12 9.07
C ASP A 199 2.42 24.77 9.56
N SER A 200 2.24 23.85 8.65
CA SER A 200 1.69 22.55 8.96
C SER A 200 2.65 21.46 8.51
N ILE A 201 2.95 20.52 9.40
CA ILE A 201 3.81 19.38 9.12
C ILE A 201 3.02 18.09 9.07
N PHE A 202 3.38 17.21 8.13
CA PHE A 202 2.69 15.97 7.82
C PHE A 202 3.68 14.84 7.64
N ARG A 203 3.29 13.64 8.09
CA ARG A 203 3.94 12.41 7.72
C ARG A 203 3.30 11.88 6.43
N MET A 204 4.10 11.65 5.42
CA MET A 204 3.64 11.13 4.14
C MET A 204 3.65 9.59 4.16
N GLN A 205 4.58 8.95 3.51
CA GLN A 205 4.74 7.49 3.52
C GLN A 205 6.17 7.12 3.89
N GLY A 206 6.35 6.07 4.69
CA GLY A 206 7.68 5.59 5.09
C GLY A 206 8.47 6.63 5.86
N SER A 207 9.60 7.06 5.27
CA SER A 207 10.51 8.08 5.79
C SER A 207 10.30 9.48 5.19
N ASN A 208 9.20 9.70 4.44
CA ASN A 208 8.87 10.97 3.81
C ASN A 208 7.97 11.83 4.70
N PHE A 209 8.26 13.11 4.73
CA PHE A 209 7.52 14.15 5.46
C PHE A 209 7.28 15.37 4.58
N ALA A 210 6.22 16.11 4.86
CA ALA A 210 5.93 17.35 4.15
C ALA A 210 5.64 18.49 5.13
N VAL A 211 6.07 19.70 4.76
CA VAL A 211 5.75 20.95 5.45
C VAL A 211 5.05 21.87 4.47
N VAL A 212 3.86 22.33 4.83
CA VAL A 212 3.11 23.32 4.05
C VAL A 212 3.28 24.69 4.70
N LEU A 213 3.94 25.58 3.99
CA LEU A 213 4.20 26.94 4.43
C LEU A 213 3.09 27.90 3.94
N LYS A 214 2.81 28.92 4.72
CA LYS A 214 1.92 30.01 4.32
C LYS A 214 2.59 30.97 3.33
N SER A 215 3.91 31.11 3.43
CA SER A 215 4.69 31.98 2.55
C SER A 215 5.19 31.26 1.31
N CYS A 216 5.26 31.98 0.19
CA CYS A 216 5.91 31.54 -1.04
C CYS A 216 7.26 32.23 -1.29
N LYS A 217 7.77 33.01 -0.33
CA LYS A 217 9.06 33.69 -0.47
C LYS A 217 10.20 32.70 -0.28
N LYS A 218 11.19 32.76 -1.16
CA LYS A 218 12.37 31.89 -1.10
C LYS A 218 13.12 31.98 0.23
N SER A 219 13.17 33.18 0.86
CA SER A 219 13.76 33.36 2.19
C SER A 219 13.08 32.51 3.25
N ASP A 220 11.74 32.50 3.27
CA ASP A 220 10.95 31.80 4.27
C ASP A 220 11.01 30.28 4.05
N ILE A 221 11.05 29.88 2.78
CA ILE A 221 11.26 28.47 2.39
C ILE A 221 12.64 27.99 2.85
N GLN A 222 13.68 28.82 2.65
CA GLN A 222 15.03 28.52 3.11
C GLN A 222 15.10 28.44 4.65
N THR A 223 14.46 29.37 5.35
CA THR A 223 14.38 29.35 6.82
C THR A 223 13.74 28.07 7.34
N ALA A 224 12.64 27.60 6.72
CA ALA A 224 12.02 26.33 7.09
C ALA A 224 12.92 25.13 6.81
N PHE A 225 13.62 25.12 5.68
CA PHE A 225 14.61 24.10 5.35
C PHE A 225 15.76 24.05 6.35
N ASP A 226 16.28 25.21 6.75
CA ASP A 226 17.38 25.29 7.73
C ASP A 226 16.91 24.85 9.13
N ALA A 227 15.66 25.14 9.50
CA ALA A 227 15.05 24.65 10.73
C ALA A 227 14.95 23.11 10.73
N ILE A 228 14.53 22.49 9.61
CA ILE A 228 14.51 21.03 9.44
C ILE A 228 15.93 20.48 9.57
N ARG A 229 16.90 21.08 8.92
CA ARG A 229 18.34 20.68 8.99
C ARG A 229 18.87 20.75 10.42
N GLN A 230 18.57 21.81 11.13
CA GLN A 230 19.00 22.00 12.52
C GLN A 230 18.40 20.92 13.43
N VAL A 231 17.11 20.63 13.32
CA VAL A 231 16.46 19.57 14.11
C VAL A 231 17.09 18.21 13.81
N LEU A 232 17.25 17.86 12.53
CA LEU A 232 17.77 16.55 12.13
C LEU A 232 19.25 16.35 12.39
N SER A 233 20.01 17.44 12.59
CA SER A 233 21.43 17.35 12.93
C SER A 233 21.70 16.80 14.34
N SER A 234 20.71 16.89 15.26
CA SER A 234 20.88 16.48 16.66
C SER A 234 19.52 16.14 17.29
N VAL A 235 19.04 14.92 17.03
CA VAL A 235 17.83 14.37 17.68
C VAL A 235 18.27 13.45 18.80
N THR A 236 17.97 13.80 20.05
CA THR A 236 18.30 12.98 21.21
C THR A 236 17.14 12.06 21.59
N VAL A 237 17.40 10.75 21.59
CA VAL A 237 16.45 9.68 21.99
C VAL A 237 17.14 8.78 23.00
N ASP A 238 16.55 8.58 24.18
CA ASP A 238 17.10 7.72 25.24
C ASP A 238 18.58 8.07 25.59
N ASN A 239 18.92 9.36 25.62
CA ASN A 239 20.28 9.89 25.82
C ASN A 239 21.28 9.55 24.69
N ILE A 240 20.80 9.10 23.54
CA ILE A 240 21.60 8.88 22.34
C ILE A 240 21.32 10.00 21.34
N GLU A 241 22.35 10.72 20.96
CA GLU A 241 22.26 11.77 19.95
C GLU A 241 22.39 11.15 18.55
N ILE A 242 21.40 11.43 17.70
CA ILE A 242 21.32 10.93 16.32
C ILE A 242 21.40 12.11 15.35
N ASN A 243 22.37 12.07 14.46
CA ASN A 243 22.46 12.94 13.30
C ASN A 243 21.85 12.21 12.10
N GLN A 244 20.72 12.69 11.60
CA GLN A 244 19.98 12.08 10.52
C GLN A 244 20.07 12.90 9.24
N ASP A 245 20.69 12.33 8.22
CA ASP A 245 20.72 12.90 6.88
C ASP A 245 19.37 12.85 6.19
N PHE A 246 19.10 13.85 5.36
CA PHE A 246 17.88 13.92 4.56
C PHE A 246 18.12 14.62 3.22
N VAL A 247 17.21 14.44 2.29
CA VAL A 247 17.07 15.21 1.05
C VAL A 247 15.76 15.96 1.09
N CYS A 248 15.71 17.13 0.43
CA CYS A 248 14.53 17.97 0.45
C CYS A 248 14.24 18.59 -0.91
N ALA A 249 12.95 18.65 -1.27
CA ALA A 249 12.48 19.38 -2.43
C ALA A 249 11.36 20.34 -2.06
N ALA A 250 11.22 21.41 -2.84
CA ALA A 250 10.19 22.40 -2.66
C ALA A 250 9.39 22.66 -3.94
N THR A 251 8.08 22.92 -3.78
CA THR A 251 7.19 23.46 -4.81
C THR A 251 6.47 24.67 -4.27
N ILE A 252 6.09 25.59 -5.16
CA ILE A 252 5.36 26.82 -4.83
C ILE A 252 4.00 26.75 -5.50
N PHE A 253 2.93 26.87 -4.73
CA PHE A 253 1.60 26.92 -5.29
C PHE A 253 1.04 28.37 -5.31
N PRO A 254 0.27 28.74 -6.35
CA PRO A 254 -0.19 27.92 -7.46
C PRO A 254 0.78 27.86 -8.66
N SER A 255 1.99 28.45 -8.60
CA SER A 255 2.89 28.55 -9.78
C SER A 255 3.34 27.20 -10.34
N ASP A 256 3.66 26.24 -9.48
CA ASP A 256 4.16 24.93 -9.88
C ASP A 256 3.04 23.87 -10.02
N GLY A 257 1.80 24.24 -9.70
CA GLY A 257 0.62 23.41 -9.84
C GLY A 257 -0.60 23.99 -9.15
N VAL A 258 -1.78 23.68 -9.70
CA VAL A 258 -3.08 24.17 -9.21
C VAL A 258 -3.94 23.07 -8.60
N ASP A 259 -3.47 21.84 -8.59
CA ASP A 259 -4.11 20.68 -7.97
C ASP A 259 -3.14 19.91 -7.07
N VAL A 260 -3.73 19.13 -6.15
CA VAL A 260 -2.98 18.41 -5.12
C VAL A 260 -2.07 17.34 -5.72
N ASP A 261 -2.57 16.61 -6.73
CA ASP A 261 -1.83 15.47 -7.30
C ASP A 261 -0.60 15.95 -8.07
N ARG A 262 -0.76 17.04 -8.84
CA ARG A 262 0.36 17.65 -9.57
C ARG A 262 1.44 18.17 -8.62
N LEU A 263 1.06 18.90 -7.58
CA LEU A 263 2.00 19.43 -6.59
C LEU A 263 2.73 18.29 -5.85
N GLN A 264 1.99 17.26 -5.45
CA GLN A 264 2.57 16.09 -4.79
C GLN A 264 3.53 15.33 -5.72
N GLN A 265 3.17 15.17 -6.99
CA GLN A 265 4.02 14.54 -8.00
C GLN A 265 5.32 15.33 -8.22
N ASN A 266 5.23 16.66 -8.32
CA ASN A 266 6.38 17.53 -8.49
C ASN A 266 7.35 17.43 -7.31
N LEU A 267 6.83 17.34 -6.08
CA LEU A 267 7.64 17.12 -4.87
C LEU A 267 8.36 15.78 -4.91
N TYR A 268 7.68 14.69 -5.28
CA TYR A 268 8.32 13.40 -5.41
C TYR A 268 9.44 13.40 -6.46
N TYR A 269 9.23 14.06 -7.60
CA TYR A 269 10.29 14.22 -8.60
C TYR A 269 11.50 14.96 -8.07
N GLY A 270 11.27 16.05 -7.32
CA GLY A 270 12.34 16.81 -6.69
C GLY A 270 13.13 16.00 -5.66
N VAL A 271 12.44 15.23 -4.81
CA VAL A 271 13.07 14.36 -3.81
C VAL A 271 13.87 13.24 -4.49
N GLU A 272 13.33 12.59 -5.51
CA GLU A 272 14.05 11.54 -6.25
C GLU A 272 15.28 12.10 -6.98
N TYR A 273 15.19 13.31 -7.55
CA TYR A 273 16.34 13.99 -8.11
C TYR A 273 17.41 14.28 -7.06
N ALA A 274 17.02 14.81 -5.88
CA ALA A 274 17.92 15.08 -4.78
C ALA A 274 18.63 13.81 -4.31
N LYS A 275 17.92 12.68 -4.20
CA LYS A 275 18.49 11.36 -3.87
C LYS A 275 19.51 10.91 -4.92
N ALA A 276 19.13 10.97 -6.21
CA ALA A 276 19.97 10.50 -7.31
C ALA A 276 21.29 11.28 -7.42
N ASN A 277 21.29 12.56 -7.02
CA ASN A 277 22.45 13.45 -7.05
C ASN A 277 23.11 13.64 -5.69
N ASN A 278 22.69 12.90 -4.64
CA ASN A 278 23.15 13.07 -3.26
C ASN A 278 23.12 14.54 -2.79
N SER A 279 22.12 15.31 -3.25
CA SER A 279 22.00 16.72 -2.92
C SER A 279 21.63 16.90 -1.45
N ARG A 280 22.43 17.67 -0.72
CA ARG A 280 22.13 18.10 0.65
C ARG A 280 21.47 19.48 0.69
N GLU A 281 21.33 20.11 -0.46
CA GLU A 281 20.70 21.41 -0.61
C GLU A 281 19.22 21.26 -0.99
N LEU A 282 18.46 22.32 -0.75
CA LEU A 282 17.07 22.37 -1.13
C LEU A 282 16.91 22.41 -2.66
N VAL A 283 16.19 21.44 -3.20
CA VAL A 283 15.90 21.32 -4.62
C VAL A 283 14.55 21.96 -4.90
N TYR A 284 14.51 23.03 -5.69
CA TYR A 284 13.27 23.60 -6.16
C TYR A 284 12.77 22.85 -7.41
N TYR A 285 11.46 22.59 -7.45
CA TYR A 285 10.86 22.01 -8.65
C TYR A 285 11.08 22.96 -9.85
N THR A 286 11.40 22.35 -10.99
CA THR A 286 11.44 23.01 -12.31
C THR A 286 10.93 22.01 -13.36
N ASP A 287 10.40 22.50 -14.48
CA ASP A 287 9.95 21.64 -15.57
C ASP A 287 11.09 20.79 -16.17
N ASP A 288 12.33 21.29 -16.09
CA ASP A 288 13.51 20.51 -16.50
C ASP A 288 13.73 19.28 -15.61
N LEU A 289 13.47 19.35 -14.32
CA LEU A 289 13.52 18.21 -13.42
C LEU A 289 12.51 17.12 -13.82
N TYR A 290 11.32 17.53 -14.21
CA TYR A 290 10.30 16.61 -14.71
C TYR A 290 10.79 15.88 -15.96
N LEU A 291 11.33 16.60 -16.94
CA LEU A 291 11.87 16.00 -18.17
C LEU A 291 13.05 15.07 -17.90
N GLN A 292 13.93 15.42 -16.98
CA GLN A 292 15.04 14.56 -16.56
C GLN A 292 14.54 13.27 -15.92
N ASN A 293 13.55 13.32 -15.04
CA ASN A 293 12.97 12.14 -14.42
C ASN A 293 12.31 11.21 -15.45
N ILE A 294 11.59 11.75 -16.42
CA ILE A 294 11.01 10.96 -17.51
C ILE A 294 12.12 10.25 -18.31
N ARG A 295 13.18 10.96 -18.68
CA ARG A 295 14.32 10.37 -19.42
C ARG A 295 14.99 9.25 -18.60
N GLN A 296 15.20 9.46 -17.31
CA GLN A 296 15.77 8.44 -16.43
C GLN A 296 14.86 7.22 -16.29
N ALA A 297 13.54 7.42 -16.15
CA ALA A 297 12.58 6.31 -16.09
C ALA A 297 12.57 5.49 -17.39
N GLN A 298 12.59 6.16 -18.55
CA GLN A 298 12.69 5.51 -19.86
C GLN A 298 14.00 4.73 -20.02
N LEU A 299 15.12 5.30 -19.56
CA LEU A 299 16.42 4.63 -19.58
C LEU A 299 16.44 3.39 -18.68
N ARG A 300 15.93 3.49 -17.45
CA ARG A 300 15.80 2.33 -16.54
C ARG A 300 14.97 1.22 -17.14
N GLU A 301 13.86 1.56 -17.80
CA GLU A 301 13.01 0.57 -18.47
C GLU A 301 13.70 -0.08 -19.68
N ALA A 302 14.42 0.70 -20.47
CA ALA A 302 15.22 0.19 -21.58
C ALA A 302 16.34 -0.77 -21.11
N ILE A 303 17.01 -0.41 -20.00
CA ILE A 303 18.03 -1.26 -19.37
C ILE A 303 17.41 -2.57 -18.87
N LYS A 304 16.26 -2.52 -18.16
CA LYS A 304 15.56 -3.74 -17.71
C LYS A 304 15.19 -4.65 -18.87
N LYS A 305 14.67 -4.10 -19.95
CA LYS A 305 14.37 -4.87 -21.19
C LYS A 305 15.61 -5.50 -21.80
N ALA A 306 16.72 -4.76 -21.88
CA ALA A 306 17.98 -5.27 -22.38
C ALA A 306 18.53 -6.43 -21.51
N PHE A 307 18.51 -6.28 -20.18
CA PHE A 307 18.90 -7.35 -19.25
C PHE A 307 18.02 -8.59 -19.38
N ALA A 308 16.71 -8.43 -19.54
CA ALA A 308 15.79 -9.55 -19.74
C ALA A 308 16.09 -10.32 -21.05
N ILE A 309 16.43 -9.61 -22.12
CA ILE A 309 16.84 -10.22 -23.40
C ILE A 309 18.17 -10.97 -23.25
N ILE A 310 19.17 -10.36 -22.61
CA ILE A 310 20.49 -10.97 -22.39
C ILE A 310 20.36 -12.21 -21.49
N SER A 311 19.61 -12.15 -20.39
CA SER A 311 19.41 -13.30 -19.51
C SER A 311 18.71 -14.46 -20.22
N LYS A 312 17.72 -14.15 -21.07
CA LYS A 312 17.05 -15.15 -21.90
C LYS A 312 18.01 -15.78 -22.95
N ALA A 313 18.86 -14.97 -23.56
CA ALA A 313 19.86 -15.47 -24.52
C ALA A 313 20.92 -16.37 -23.85
N LEU A 314 21.38 -15.98 -22.63
CA LEU A 314 22.35 -16.78 -21.86
C LEU A 314 21.74 -18.10 -21.38
N SER A 315 20.47 -18.14 -20.97
CA SER A 315 19.77 -19.38 -20.60
C SER A 315 19.61 -20.33 -21.79
N PHE A 316 19.36 -19.82 -22.99
CA PHE A 316 19.34 -20.62 -24.21
C PHE A 316 20.73 -21.17 -24.59
N SER A 317 21.82 -20.42 -24.37
CA SER A 317 23.19 -20.89 -24.66
C SER A 317 23.65 -21.96 -23.66
N SER A 318 23.30 -21.82 -22.37
CA SER A 318 23.62 -22.84 -21.35
C SER A 318 22.89 -24.17 -21.59
N ASN A 319 21.62 -24.11 -22.02
CA ASN A 319 20.87 -25.31 -22.40
C ASN A 319 21.45 -25.99 -23.65
N ARG A 320 21.95 -25.25 -24.65
CA ARG A 320 22.64 -25.84 -25.81
C ARG A 320 23.95 -26.49 -25.42
N SER A 321 24.73 -25.94 -24.50
CA SER A 321 25.98 -26.53 -24.01
C SER A 321 25.76 -27.80 -23.19
N SER A 322 24.69 -27.86 -22.39
CA SER A 322 24.32 -29.06 -21.62
C SER A 322 23.83 -30.21 -22.52
N ILE A 323 23.09 -29.89 -23.59
CA ILE A 323 22.67 -30.87 -24.63
C ILE A 323 23.86 -31.39 -25.44
N ARG A 324 24.84 -30.54 -25.77
CA ARG A 324 26.09 -30.97 -26.46
C ARG A 324 26.98 -31.84 -25.56
N LYS A 325 27.07 -31.55 -24.23
CA LYS A 325 27.79 -32.41 -23.29
C LYS A 325 27.12 -33.77 -23.09
N LYS A 326 25.77 -33.85 -23.04
CA LYS A 326 25.03 -35.12 -22.96
C LYS A 326 25.19 -35.95 -24.27
N LYS A 327 25.30 -35.33 -25.45
CA LYS A 327 25.55 -36.05 -26.71
C LYS A 327 26.99 -36.55 -26.86
N ARG A 328 28.00 -35.93 -26.19
CA ARG A 328 29.40 -36.40 -26.18
C ARG A 328 29.67 -37.47 -25.10
N ALA A 329 28.86 -37.58 -24.07
CA ALA A 329 29.07 -38.50 -22.95
C ALA A 329 28.50 -39.93 -23.20
N ASN A 330 27.88 -40.22 -24.33
CA ASN A 330 27.36 -41.56 -24.63
C ASN A 330 27.65 -42.06 -26.03
N PRO A 331 28.93 -42.51 -26.33
CA PRO A 331 29.28 -43.12 -27.61
C PRO A 331 28.79 -44.56 -27.81
N GLN A 332 28.30 -45.23 -26.76
CA GLN A 332 28.04 -46.69 -26.78
C GLN A 332 26.59 -47.12 -27.11
N LYS A 333 25.72 -46.20 -27.50
CA LYS A 333 24.35 -46.58 -27.94
C LYS A 333 24.13 -46.49 -29.47
N ARG A 334 25.18 -46.73 -30.27
CA ARG A 334 25.05 -46.73 -31.75
C ARG A 334 25.09 -48.09 -32.39
N PHE A 335 25.05 -49.21 -31.62
CA PHE A 335 25.02 -50.55 -32.23
C PHE A 335 24.00 -51.40 -31.46
N SER A 336 22.71 -51.28 -31.77
CA SER A 336 21.73 -52.40 -31.72
C SER A 336 20.31 -51.84 -32.04
N ALA A 337 20.09 -51.59 -33.28
CA ALA A 337 18.74 -51.41 -33.83
C ALA A 337 18.70 -51.96 -35.25
N SER A 338 18.92 -53.25 -35.38
CA SER A 338 18.39 -54.02 -36.48
C SER A 338 17.88 -55.34 -35.95
N THR A 339 16.67 -55.69 -36.34
CA THR A 339 15.90 -56.88 -36.10
C THR A 339 15.06 -56.92 -34.81
N ARG A 340 13.80 -56.56 -34.91
CA ARG A 340 12.66 -57.47 -34.93
C ARG A 340 11.33 -56.71 -35.08
N ARG A 341 10.58 -57.24 -36.05
CA ARG A 341 9.18 -56.88 -36.33
C ARG A 341 8.23 -57.49 -35.31
N ASN A 342 7.08 -56.82 -35.21
CA ASN A 342 5.71 -57.29 -34.83
C ASN A 342 5.45 -57.68 -33.39
N SER A 343 4.58 -56.90 -32.70
CA SER A 343 3.16 -57.30 -32.45
C SER A 343 2.53 -56.32 -31.44
N ALA A 344 1.46 -55.90 -31.80
CA ALA A 344 0.19 -55.39 -31.28
C ALA A 344 -0.09 -55.41 -29.76
N TRP A 345 -0.79 -54.36 -29.34
CA TRP A 345 -1.92 -54.27 -28.43
C TRP A 345 -1.72 -53.99 -26.92
N SER A 346 -2.46 -52.96 -26.55
CA SER A 346 -3.19 -52.69 -25.30
C SER A 346 -2.52 -51.84 -24.21
N ALA A 347 -3.14 -50.68 -24.01
CA ALA A 347 -3.09 -49.85 -22.81
C ALA A 347 -3.76 -50.58 -21.61
N PRO A 348 -3.57 -50.20 -20.34
CA PRO A 348 -4.21 -48.97 -19.83
C PRO A 348 -3.42 -48.18 -18.75
N TRP A 349 -3.90 -46.96 -18.59
CA TRP A 349 -3.66 -45.96 -17.58
C TRP A 349 -3.53 -46.45 -16.11
N THR A 350 -2.54 -45.96 -15.40
CA THR A 350 -2.67 -45.68 -13.95
C THR A 350 -1.90 -44.43 -13.56
N LEU A 351 -2.63 -43.56 -12.91
CA LEU A 351 -2.17 -42.36 -12.20
C LEU A 351 -1.30 -42.77 -11.00
N SER A 352 -0.17 -42.13 -10.79
CA SER A 352 0.36 -42.00 -9.44
C SER A 352 0.84 -40.55 -9.22
N ARG A 353 0.19 -39.94 -8.22
CA ARG A 353 0.56 -38.66 -7.60
C ARG A 353 1.92 -38.83 -6.90
N SER A 354 2.81 -37.86 -7.01
CA SER A 354 3.70 -37.54 -5.92
C SER A 354 3.95 -36.03 -5.88
N SER A 355 3.53 -35.47 -4.77
CA SER A 355 3.70 -34.15 -4.25
C SER A 355 5.18 -33.77 -4.06
N LYS A 356 5.56 -32.56 -4.49
CA LYS A 356 6.60 -31.76 -3.82
C LYS A 356 6.34 -30.28 -4.13
N GLN A 357 5.85 -29.57 -3.14
CA GLN A 357 5.81 -28.10 -3.12
C GLN A 357 7.23 -27.55 -2.87
N PRO A 358 7.63 -26.45 -3.50
CA PRO A 358 8.79 -25.70 -3.07
C PRO A 358 8.39 -24.72 -1.94
N LYS A 359 9.13 -24.77 -0.84
CA LYS A 359 9.13 -23.78 0.23
C LYS A 359 9.70 -22.46 -0.33
N ILE A 360 8.89 -21.41 -0.28
CA ILE A 360 9.36 -20.03 -0.48
C ILE A 360 9.71 -19.50 0.92
N LEU A 361 11.01 -19.30 1.15
CA LEU A 361 11.50 -18.47 2.25
C LEU A 361 11.50 -17.00 1.76
N PHE A 362 10.84 -16.16 2.52
CA PHE A 362 11.04 -14.72 2.46
C PHE A 362 12.09 -14.30 3.49
N PRO A 363 12.97 -13.36 3.18
CA PRO A 363 13.67 -12.58 4.18
C PRO A 363 12.80 -11.41 4.70
#